data_01896c267c9d43be91df3c816ead0c70
#
_entry.id   01896c267c9d43be91df3c816ead0c70
#
_cell.length_a   1.000
_cell.length_b   1.000
_cell.length_c   1.000
_cell.angle_alpha   90.00
_cell.angle_beta   90.00
_cell.angle_gamma   90.00
#
_symmetry.space_group_name_H-M   'P 1'
#
loop_
_entity.id
_entity.type
_entity.pdbx_description
1 polymer ?
#
loop_
_entity_poly.entity_id
_entity_poly.type
_entity_poly.pdbx_seq_one_letter_code
_entity_poly.pdbx_strand_id
1 'polypeptide(L)'
;MPLGVNNADITTLECALLERMYYCKVKDGFEAPPPVTTGLFSARLSSFTQGLSKLLGSATPVSLDTVVEMYRGRKRTIYSNAMAKLERDGLTRKHGYLNTFVKLEKVAVSKAPRCIQPRTPVYNVKLATYIKPIEHRVYHAIKKMFGDGPTVIKGFNVMQIGSIVRGKWNSFDNPVGIGLDATKFDMHVSVEALEWEHSIYNRMYRSTELATMLKWQVDNRGYGWCKDGHLRYKVRGRRASGDMNTALGNCLIMCALVYSYAKERNVPIKLCNNGDDCMVMMERTHQLTFMDGLDEWFLEMGFRMVAEKPVYALEQIEFCQMRPIELPNGRCLMVRNIPTSLRKDTLCTVNIEDMSSRKGWMTAVGLGGLALTSGVPVVQNFYRAFIRLGGGKRSKIGDQLARNSGSHLLAYQSVGQFVVPADATRLAVFKAWGISPDVQVALEAYYDTFEFEEAKVSAVDRHHNTNILLNALSR
;
A
#
# COMPACT_ATOMS: atom_id res chain seq x y z
N MET A 1 -9.06 -18.55 7.77
CA MET A 1 -7.92 -18.36 8.69
C MET A 1 -8.34 -17.39 9.79
N PRO A 2 -7.97 -17.65 11.05
CA PRO A 2 -8.24 -16.73 12.16
C PRO A 2 -7.48 -15.42 11.98
N LEU A 3 -8.10 -14.33 12.39
CA LEU A 3 -7.51 -12.99 12.41
C LEU A 3 -7.15 -12.61 13.84
N GLY A 4 -6.06 -11.88 14.00
CA GLY A 4 -5.61 -11.35 15.28
C GLY A 4 -4.92 -10.00 15.12
N VAL A 5 -4.46 -9.46 16.23
CA VAL A 5 -3.64 -8.25 16.31
C VAL A 5 -2.31 -8.62 16.95
N ASN A 6 -1.20 -8.21 16.32
CA ASN A 6 0.14 -8.50 16.85
C ASN A 6 0.39 -7.74 18.15
N ASN A 7 1.05 -8.40 19.11
CA ASN A 7 1.57 -7.73 20.30
C ASN A 7 2.68 -6.74 19.93
N ALA A 8 2.80 -5.68 20.71
CA ALA A 8 3.89 -4.71 20.58
C ALA A 8 5.02 -5.04 21.58
N ASP A 9 5.55 -6.28 21.51
CA ASP A 9 6.65 -6.79 22.31
C ASP A 9 7.93 -6.99 21.49
N ILE A 10 9.04 -7.24 22.15
CA ILE A 10 10.36 -7.33 21.53
C ILE A 10 10.46 -8.55 20.61
N THR A 11 9.85 -9.66 21.00
CA THR A 11 9.84 -10.90 20.21
C THR A 11 9.10 -10.72 18.89
N THR A 12 7.93 -10.08 18.93
CA THR A 12 7.15 -9.73 17.73
C THR A 12 7.90 -8.76 16.83
N LEU A 13 8.59 -7.76 17.42
CA LEU A 13 9.37 -6.79 16.66
C LEU A 13 10.59 -7.43 16.01
N GLU A 14 11.31 -8.34 16.71
CA GLU A 14 12.41 -9.10 16.16
C GLU A 14 11.94 -9.97 14.99
N CYS A 15 10.87 -10.73 15.15
CA CYS A 15 10.27 -11.51 14.08
C CYS A 15 9.91 -10.63 12.86
N ALA A 16 9.30 -9.45 13.09
CA ALA A 16 8.97 -8.51 12.03
C ALA A 16 10.22 -8.03 11.26
N LEU A 17 11.30 -7.72 11.97
CA LEU A 17 12.54 -7.29 11.34
C LEU A 17 13.21 -8.42 10.56
N LEU A 18 13.33 -9.61 11.14
CA LEU A 18 13.95 -10.76 10.49
C LEU A 18 13.21 -11.11 9.19
N GLU A 19 11.89 -11.20 9.22
CA GLU A 19 11.08 -11.61 8.06
C GLU A 19 10.76 -10.46 7.08
N ARG A 20 11.02 -9.19 7.40
CA ARG A 20 10.70 -8.04 6.54
C ARG A 20 11.91 -7.25 6.07
N MET A 21 13.08 -7.47 6.68
CA MET A 21 14.30 -6.74 6.34
C MET A 21 15.46 -7.64 5.94
N TYR A 22 15.52 -8.85 6.49
CA TYR A 22 16.70 -9.70 6.35
C TYR A 22 16.44 -10.94 5.52
N TYR A 23 15.33 -11.66 5.74
CA TYR A 23 15.14 -13.01 5.22
C TYR A 23 13.77 -13.24 4.59
N CYS A 24 13.79 -13.90 3.43
CA CYS A 24 12.62 -14.45 2.78
C CYS A 24 12.35 -15.86 3.31
N LYS A 25 11.10 -16.16 3.68
CA LYS A 25 10.70 -17.54 3.92
C LYS A 25 10.58 -18.25 2.57
N VAL A 26 11.26 -19.38 2.42
CA VAL A 26 11.19 -20.29 1.27
C VAL A 26 10.70 -21.65 1.73
N LYS A 27 10.53 -22.61 0.81
CA LYS A 27 9.97 -23.93 1.12
C LYS A 27 10.72 -24.64 2.24
N ASP A 28 12.05 -24.60 2.21
CA ASP A 28 12.91 -25.36 3.12
C ASP A 28 13.67 -24.48 4.13
N GLY A 29 13.18 -23.26 4.40
CA GLY A 29 13.81 -22.39 5.40
C GLY A 29 13.71 -20.88 5.10
N PHE A 30 14.83 -20.21 5.27
CA PHE A 30 14.94 -18.76 5.09
C PHE A 30 16.17 -18.41 4.27
N GLU A 31 16.01 -17.50 3.31
CA GLU A 31 17.08 -17.02 2.44
C GLU A 31 17.18 -15.50 2.48
N ALA A 32 18.37 -14.96 2.27
CA ALA A 32 18.54 -13.55 1.98
C ALA A 32 17.78 -13.18 0.68
N PRO A 33 17.33 -11.93 0.53
CA PRO A 33 16.82 -11.46 -0.75
C PRO A 33 17.83 -11.67 -1.88
N PRO A 34 17.38 -12.00 -3.10
CA PRO A 34 18.29 -12.31 -4.21
C PRO A 34 19.23 -11.13 -4.47
N PRO A 35 20.53 -11.42 -4.72
CA PRO A 35 21.47 -10.38 -5.09
C PRO A 35 21.20 -9.87 -6.50
N VAL A 36 21.53 -8.61 -6.73
CA VAL A 36 21.49 -8.00 -8.07
C VAL A 36 22.92 -7.93 -8.60
N THR A 37 23.12 -8.34 -9.85
CA THR A 37 24.41 -8.17 -10.51
C THR A 37 24.74 -6.70 -10.65
N THR A 38 25.94 -6.31 -10.24
CA THR A 38 26.39 -4.90 -10.29
C THR A 38 26.24 -4.32 -11.70
N GLY A 39 25.58 -3.19 -11.78
CA GLY A 39 25.33 -2.48 -13.05
C GLY A 39 24.11 -2.97 -13.84
N LEU A 40 23.63 -4.20 -13.63
CA LEU A 40 22.50 -4.77 -14.37
C LEU A 40 21.23 -3.95 -14.21
N PHE A 41 20.92 -3.54 -12.97
CA PHE A 41 19.71 -2.76 -12.65
C PHE A 41 19.63 -1.46 -13.47
N SER A 42 20.69 -0.68 -13.45
CA SER A 42 20.78 0.56 -14.21
C SER A 42 20.81 0.34 -15.72
N ALA A 43 21.46 -0.71 -16.21
CA ALA A 43 21.55 -1.04 -17.63
C ALA A 43 20.16 -1.39 -18.20
N ARG A 44 19.43 -2.30 -17.59
CA ARG A 44 18.07 -2.68 -18.03
C ARG A 44 17.06 -1.54 -17.94
N LEU A 45 17.18 -0.67 -16.93
CA LEU A 45 16.29 0.48 -16.78
C LEU A 45 16.73 1.73 -17.59
N SER A 46 17.79 1.64 -18.37
CA SER A 46 18.38 2.79 -19.09
C SER A 46 17.39 3.49 -19.99
N SER A 47 16.60 2.74 -20.77
CA SER A 47 15.58 3.30 -21.67
C SER A 47 14.49 4.08 -20.89
N PHE A 48 14.00 3.54 -19.78
CA PHE A 48 13.06 4.23 -18.92
C PHE A 48 13.70 5.48 -18.31
N THR A 49 14.92 5.38 -17.81
CA THR A 49 15.67 6.49 -17.21
C THR A 49 15.88 7.64 -18.19
N GLN A 50 16.24 7.34 -19.44
CA GLN A 50 16.43 8.35 -20.49
C GLN A 50 15.12 9.06 -20.86
N GLY A 51 14.04 8.28 -21.08
CA GLY A 51 12.71 8.83 -21.35
C GLY A 51 12.21 9.72 -20.21
N LEU A 52 12.31 9.23 -18.98
CA LEU A 52 11.89 9.97 -17.79
C LEU A 52 12.71 11.26 -17.61
N SER A 53 14.03 11.20 -17.81
CA SER A 53 14.93 12.36 -17.67
C SER A 53 14.62 13.49 -18.64
N LYS A 54 14.20 13.16 -19.86
CA LYS A 54 13.77 14.16 -20.87
C LYS A 54 12.49 14.90 -20.42
N LEU A 55 11.65 14.26 -19.61
CA LEU A 55 10.36 14.80 -19.17
C LEU A 55 10.46 15.58 -17.85
N LEU A 56 11.43 15.27 -16.98
CA LEU A 56 11.49 15.83 -15.64
C LEU A 56 12.12 17.22 -15.53
N GLY A 57 13.25 17.46 -16.25
CA GLY A 57 14.01 18.71 -16.11
C GLY A 57 14.60 18.92 -14.70
N SER A 58 15.02 20.16 -14.41
CA SER A 58 15.54 20.55 -13.09
C SER A 58 14.42 20.90 -12.10
N ALA A 59 14.77 20.88 -10.81
CA ALA A 59 13.89 21.25 -9.71
C ALA A 59 14.62 22.08 -8.65
N THR A 60 13.87 22.90 -7.92
CA THR A 60 14.33 23.62 -6.73
C THR A 60 13.58 23.13 -5.50
N PRO A 61 14.25 23.00 -4.33
CA PRO A 61 13.57 22.63 -3.12
C PRO A 61 12.62 23.76 -2.67
N VAL A 62 11.53 23.38 -2.01
CA VAL A 62 10.64 24.34 -1.36
C VAL A 62 11.14 24.68 0.05
N SER A 63 10.62 25.77 0.65
CA SER A 63 10.97 26.14 2.01
C SER A 63 10.42 25.14 3.05
N LEU A 64 10.98 25.14 4.25
CA LEU A 64 10.47 24.33 5.37
C LEU A 64 9.04 24.75 5.76
N ASP A 65 8.74 26.06 5.75
CA ASP A 65 7.38 26.56 6.00
C ASP A 65 6.38 26.00 5.02
N THR A 66 6.72 26.02 3.72
CA THR A 66 5.87 25.42 2.68
C THR A 66 5.58 23.95 2.98
N VAL A 67 6.58 23.18 3.42
CA VAL A 67 6.37 21.76 3.79
C VAL A 67 5.44 21.65 5.01
N VAL A 68 5.63 22.47 6.05
CA VAL A 68 4.79 22.43 7.26
C VAL A 68 3.33 22.76 6.92
N GLU A 69 3.10 23.72 6.03
CA GLU A 69 1.77 24.14 5.60
C GLU A 69 1.01 23.07 4.81
N MET A 70 1.69 22.12 4.16
CA MET A 70 1.06 20.97 3.50
C MET A 70 0.34 20.04 4.48
N TYR A 71 0.60 20.13 5.77
CA TYR A 71 0.04 19.25 6.79
C TYR A 71 -0.97 19.97 7.69
N ARG A 72 -1.86 19.18 8.30
CA ARG A 72 -2.89 19.67 9.23
C ARG A 72 -2.87 18.90 10.55
N GLY A 73 -3.46 19.50 11.60
CA GLY A 73 -3.62 18.85 12.90
C GLY A 73 -2.28 18.43 13.51
N ARG A 74 -2.27 17.31 14.24
CA ARG A 74 -1.10 16.79 14.97
C ARG A 74 0.17 16.68 14.10
N LYS A 75 0.03 16.33 12.83
CA LYS A 75 1.20 16.17 11.93
C LYS A 75 1.85 17.52 11.62
N ARG A 76 1.05 18.58 11.47
CA ARG A 76 1.58 19.95 11.33
C ARG A 76 2.39 20.36 12.56
N THR A 77 1.85 20.14 13.77
CA THR A 77 2.57 20.44 15.02
C THR A 77 3.90 19.69 15.12
N ILE A 78 3.92 18.39 14.79
CA ILE A 78 5.14 17.58 14.80
C ILE A 78 6.20 18.16 13.84
N TYR A 79 5.80 18.55 12.62
CA TYR A 79 6.75 19.10 11.64
C TYR A 79 7.15 20.53 11.94
N SER A 80 6.29 21.36 12.53
CA SER A 80 6.66 22.70 13.02
C SER A 80 7.74 22.61 14.11
N ASN A 81 7.56 21.71 15.09
CA ASN A 81 8.58 21.48 16.12
C ASN A 81 9.89 20.90 15.54
N ALA A 82 9.78 20.04 14.53
CA ALA A 82 10.95 19.48 13.84
C ALA A 82 11.72 20.55 13.05
N MET A 83 11.02 21.49 12.41
CA MET A 83 11.58 22.65 11.71
C MET A 83 12.37 23.52 12.68
N ALA A 84 11.76 23.96 13.78
CA ALA A 84 12.43 24.77 14.80
C ALA A 84 13.68 24.06 15.37
N LYS A 85 13.62 22.74 15.56
CA LYS A 85 14.78 21.95 15.99
C LYS A 85 15.87 21.91 14.92
N LEU A 86 15.50 21.74 13.65
CA LEU A 86 16.42 21.72 12.52
C LEU A 86 17.15 23.04 12.36
N GLU A 87 16.45 24.16 12.51
CA GLU A 87 17.01 25.52 12.43
C GLU A 87 17.99 25.78 13.56
N ARG A 88 17.70 25.33 14.77
CA ARG A 88 18.56 25.51 15.93
C ARG A 88 19.79 24.60 15.93
N ASP A 89 19.60 23.30 15.69
CA ASP A 89 20.59 22.25 15.94
C ASP A 89 21.24 21.71 14.65
N GLY A 90 20.70 22.05 13.49
CA GLY A 90 21.12 21.50 12.20
C GLY A 90 20.74 20.03 11.98
N LEU A 91 21.05 19.53 10.78
CA LEU A 91 20.80 18.16 10.38
C LEU A 91 22.05 17.30 10.66
N THR A 92 21.85 16.19 11.37
CA THR A 92 22.94 15.23 11.67
C THR A 92 22.57 13.82 11.18
N ARG A 93 23.60 12.95 11.06
CA ARG A 93 23.42 11.53 10.69
C ARG A 93 22.45 10.78 11.62
N LYS A 94 22.41 11.15 12.91
CA LYS A 94 21.49 10.53 13.90
C LYS A 94 20.03 10.78 13.56
N HIS A 95 19.68 11.90 12.92
CA HIS A 95 18.32 12.18 12.50
C HIS A 95 17.86 11.21 11.41
N GLY A 96 18.78 10.62 10.64
CA GLY A 96 18.50 9.61 9.64
C GLY A 96 18.34 8.18 10.19
N TYR A 97 18.41 7.95 11.51
CA TYR A 97 18.22 6.61 12.08
C TYR A 97 16.73 6.25 12.11
N LEU A 98 16.44 4.96 11.93
CA LEU A 98 15.09 4.41 11.91
C LEU A 98 14.57 4.17 13.32
N ASN A 99 13.34 4.58 13.58
CA ASN A 99 12.61 4.29 14.82
C ASN A 99 11.56 3.24 14.49
N THR A 100 11.83 1.99 14.83
CA THR A 100 11.05 0.84 14.39
C THR A 100 10.07 0.41 15.46
N PHE A 101 8.82 0.14 15.04
CA PHE A 101 7.78 -0.40 15.91
C PHE A 101 6.87 -1.36 15.14
N VAL A 102 6.20 -2.27 15.88
CA VAL A 102 5.24 -3.21 15.30
C VAL A 102 4.03 -2.45 14.78
N LYS A 103 3.61 -2.76 13.55
CA LYS A 103 2.42 -2.16 12.95
C LYS A 103 1.16 -2.74 13.59
N LEU A 104 0.34 -1.86 14.16
CA LEU A 104 -0.97 -2.22 14.68
C LEU A 104 -1.96 -2.44 13.52
N GLU A 105 -2.28 -3.69 13.25
CA GLU A 105 -3.21 -4.07 12.17
C GLU A 105 -3.86 -5.43 12.41
N LYS A 106 -4.99 -5.66 11.75
CA LYS A 106 -5.68 -6.96 11.71
C LYS A 106 -4.98 -7.85 10.70
N VAL A 107 -4.43 -8.95 11.14
CA VAL A 107 -3.60 -9.85 10.33
C VAL A 107 -4.02 -11.31 10.51
N ALA A 108 -3.89 -12.13 9.47
CA ALA A 108 -4.02 -13.56 9.63
C ALA A 108 -2.91 -14.09 10.56
N VAL A 109 -3.25 -14.94 11.51
CA VAL A 109 -2.33 -15.47 12.53
C VAL A 109 -1.08 -16.12 11.90
N SER A 110 -1.24 -16.73 10.71
CA SER A 110 -0.15 -17.37 9.96
C SER A 110 0.82 -16.39 9.26
N LYS A 111 0.48 -15.10 9.15
CA LYS A 111 1.32 -14.12 8.45
C LYS A 111 2.32 -13.48 9.41
N ALA A 112 3.56 -13.31 8.94
CA ALA A 112 4.58 -12.56 9.66
C ALA A 112 4.09 -11.15 10.04
N PRO A 113 4.43 -10.64 11.23
CA PRO A 113 4.12 -9.28 11.63
C PRO A 113 4.80 -8.29 10.70
N ARG A 114 4.24 -7.07 10.62
CA ARG A 114 4.87 -5.96 9.91
C ARG A 114 5.35 -4.92 10.89
N CYS A 115 6.43 -4.23 10.51
CA CYS A 115 6.93 -3.08 11.26
C CYS A 115 6.84 -1.81 10.41
N ILE A 116 6.80 -0.67 11.09
CA ILE A 116 6.92 0.67 10.51
C ILE A 116 8.25 1.25 10.96
N GLN A 117 8.96 1.89 10.05
CA GLN A 117 10.34 2.31 10.23
C GLN A 117 10.54 3.77 9.83
N PRO A 118 9.90 4.73 10.51
CA PRO A 118 10.09 6.15 10.21
C PRO A 118 11.49 6.61 10.67
N ARG A 119 12.04 7.58 9.95
CA ARG A 119 13.14 8.39 10.44
C ARG A 119 12.61 9.50 11.33
N THR A 120 13.51 10.24 11.98
CA THR A 120 13.06 11.33 12.84
C THR A 120 12.26 12.38 12.05
N PRO A 121 11.33 13.10 12.69
CA PRO A 121 10.60 14.19 12.03
C PRO A 121 11.53 15.28 11.45
N VAL A 122 12.69 15.50 12.06
CA VAL A 122 13.72 16.46 11.59
C VAL A 122 14.26 16.04 10.21
N TYR A 123 14.62 14.76 10.05
CA TYR A 123 15.04 14.23 8.76
C TYR A 123 13.91 14.29 7.73
N ASN A 124 12.71 13.88 8.13
CA ASN A 124 11.58 13.81 7.21
C ASN A 124 11.12 15.20 6.72
N VAL A 125 11.09 16.23 7.58
CA VAL A 125 10.70 17.58 7.16
C VAL A 125 11.73 18.17 6.21
N LYS A 126 13.03 17.91 6.46
CA LYS A 126 14.10 18.38 5.57
C LYS A 126 14.07 17.64 4.21
N LEU A 127 13.95 16.32 4.20
CA LEU A 127 13.86 15.58 2.95
C LEU A 127 12.58 15.93 2.16
N ALA A 128 11.49 16.27 2.84
CA ALA A 128 10.25 16.68 2.20
C ALA A 128 10.38 17.95 1.35
N THR A 129 11.32 18.85 1.66
CA THR A 129 11.59 20.05 0.83
C THR A 129 12.01 19.69 -0.60
N TYR A 130 12.62 18.52 -0.77
CA TYR A 130 13.03 17.99 -2.08
C TYR A 130 11.98 17.05 -2.69
N ILE A 131 11.40 16.15 -1.90
CA ILE A 131 10.54 15.07 -2.45
C ILE A 131 9.14 15.59 -2.80
N LYS A 132 8.54 16.42 -1.95
CA LYS A 132 7.16 16.89 -2.16
C LYS A 132 6.93 17.66 -3.46
N PRO A 133 7.78 18.59 -3.87
CA PRO A 133 7.57 19.36 -5.09
C PRO A 133 7.70 18.51 -6.38
N ILE A 134 8.41 17.38 -6.35
CA ILE A 134 8.61 16.55 -7.55
C ILE A 134 7.63 15.39 -7.65
N GLU A 135 6.92 15.02 -6.59
CA GLU A 135 6.08 13.82 -6.53
C GLU A 135 5.09 13.76 -7.71
N HIS A 136 4.26 14.79 -7.89
CA HIS A 136 3.31 14.85 -8.99
C HIS A 136 3.96 14.99 -10.38
N ARG A 137 5.12 15.67 -10.46
CA ARG A 137 5.88 15.79 -11.72
C ARG A 137 6.37 14.42 -12.19
N VAL A 138 6.89 13.61 -11.27
CA VAL A 138 7.33 12.24 -11.57
C VAL A 138 6.15 11.37 -12.00
N TYR A 139 5.00 11.42 -11.29
CA TYR A 139 3.81 10.68 -11.69
C TYR A 139 3.28 11.09 -13.06
N HIS A 140 3.34 12.39 -13.37
CA HIS A 140 2.97 12.88 -14.70
C HIS A 140 3.95 12.43 -15.81
N ALA A 141 5.24 12.41 -15.52
CA ALA A 141 6.24 11.90 -16.44
C ALA A 141 6.06 10.39 -16.69
N ILE A 142 5.81 9.60 -15.64
CA ILE A 142 5.47 8.17 -15.76
C ILE A 142 4.22 7.98 -16.63
N LYS A 143 3.16 8.78 -16.42
CA LYS A 143 1.97 8.76 -17.28
C LYS A 143 2.33 8.91 -18.76
N LYS A 144 3.19 9.88 -19.10
CA LYS A 144 3.62 10.09 -20.49
C LYS A 144 4.43 8.93 -21.07
N MET A 145 5.16 8.19 -20.22
CA MET A 145 5.92 7.02 -20.64
C MET A 145 5.03 5.83 -21.03
N PHE A 146 3.89 5.66 -20.36
CA PHE A 146 2.95 4.57 -20.61
C PHE A 146 1.79 4.94 -21.55
N GLY A 147 1.74 6.20 -22.02
CA GLY A 147 0.68 6.69 -22.91
C GLY A 147 -0.53 7.25 -22.18
N ASP A 148 -1.74 6.96 -22.68
CA ASP A 148 -2.95 7.61 -22.23
C ASP A 148 -3.42 7.21 -20.83
N GLY A 149 -3.89 8.19 -20.08
CA GLY A 149 -4.46 8.02 -18.75
C GLY A 149 -3.41 7.88 -17.62
N PRO A 150 -3.83 8.08 -16.36
CA PRO A 150 -2.94 7.95 -15.21
C PRO A 150 -2.40 6.53 -15.08
N THR A 151 -1.09 6.39 -14.81
CA THR A 151 -0.42 5.12 -14.50
C THR A 151 -0.32 4.92 -13.00
N VAL A 152 0.21 5.92 -12.29
CA VAL A 152 0.23 5.93 -10.83
C VAL A 152 -1.10 6.49 -10.32
N ILE A 153 -1.80 5.70 -9.51
CA ILE A 153 -3.17 6.04 -9.06
C ILE A 153 -3.21 6.72 -7.68
N LYS A 154 -2.06 7.11 -7.13
CA LYS A 154 -2.02 7.82 -5.85
C LYS A 154 -2.74 9.17 -5.92
N GLY A 155 -3.59 9.42 -4.91
CA GLY A 155 -4.39 10.65 -4.82
C GLY A 155 -5.75 10.60 -5.52
N PHE A 156 -6.05 9.53 -6.26
CA PHE A 156 -7.37 9.32 -6.85
C PHE A 156 -8.31 8.62 -5.86
N ASN A 157 -9.59 8.98 -5.90
CA ASN A 157 -10.63 8.30 -5.14
C ASN A 157 -11.12 7.02 -5.85
N VAL A 158 -11.90 6.20 -5.15
CA VAL A 158 -12.35 4.89 -5.65
C VAL A 158 -13.17 4.96 -6.94
N MET A 159 -13.89 6.05 -7.18
CA MET A 159 -14.64 6.29 -8.43
C MET A 159 -13.70 6.63 -9.59
N GLN A 160 -12.73 7.50 -9.33
CA GLN A 160 -11.73 7.88 -10.33
C GLN A 160 -10.87 6.68 -10.72
N ILE A 161 -10.45 5.86 -9.73
CA ILE A 161 -9.67 4.63 -10.00
C ILE A 161 -10.49 3.66 -10.84
N GLY A 162 -11.78 3.44 -10.50
CA GLY A 162 -12.66 2.58 -11.29
C GLY A 162 -12.78 3.04 -12.75
N SER A 163 -12.95 4.34 -12.97
CA SER A 163 -12.99 4.93 -14.31
C SER A 163 -11.67 4.75 -15.08
N ILE A 164 -10.51 4.90 -14.40
CA ILE A 164 -9.19 4.69 -14.99
C ILE A 164 -9.00 3.23 -15.38
N VAL A 165 -9.33 2.28 -14.49
CA VAL A 165 -9.21 0.85 -14.75
C VAL A 165 -10.08 0.44 -15.93
N ARG A 166 -11.36 0.85 -15.93
CA ARG A 166 -12.29 0.56 -17.04
C ARG A 166 -11.82 1.18 -18.35
N GLY A 167 -11.34 2.42 -18.33
CA GLY A 167 -10.85 3.09 -19.55
C GLY A 167 -9.64 2.37 -20.16
N LYS A 168 -8.72 1.88 -19.33
CA LYS A 168 -7.57 1.07 -19.79
C LYS A 168 -8.00 -0.30 -20.30
N TRP A 169 -8.94 -0.95 -19.63
CA TRP A 169 -9.51 -2.23 -20.05
C TRP A 169 -10.17 -2.13 -21.44
N ASN A 170 -11.02 -1.13 -21.62
CA ASN A 170 -11.76 -0.90 -22.86
C ASN A 170 -10.89 -0.37 -24.02
N SER A 171 -9.59 -0.14 -23.80
CA SER A 171 -8.68 0.26 -24.88
C SER A 171 -8.11 -0.94 -25.67
N PHE A 172 -8.52 -2.16 -25.34
CA PHE A 172 -8.15 -3.39 -26.00
C PHE A 172 -9.41 -4.08 -26.57
N ASP A 173 -9.28 -4.79 -27.67
CA ASP A 173 -10.39 -5.53 -28.29
C ASP A 173 -10.69 -6.81 -27.49
N ASN A 174 -9.66 -7.54 -27.10
CA ASN A 174 -9.76 -8.75 -26.27
C ASN A 174 -8.84 -8.63 -25.04
N PRO A 175 -9.22 -7.84 -24.04
CA PRO A 175 -8.36 -7.54 -22.91
C PRO A 175 -8.11 -8.76 -22.01
N VAL A 176 -6.91 -8.79 -21.43
CA VAL A 176 -6.56 -9.61 -20.28
C VAL A 176 -5.90 -8.75 -19.22
N GLY A 177 -6.26 -9.00 -17.96
CA GLY A 177 -5.65 -8.36 -16.79
C GLY A 177 -4.78 -9.35 -16.02
N ILE A 178 -3.60 -8.91 -15.59
CA ILE A 178 -2.66 -9.71 -14.78
C ILE A 178 -2.18 -8.84 -13.62
N GLY A 179 -2.52 -9.25 -12.39
CA GLY A 179 -1.95 -8.66 -11.18
C GLY A 179 -0.49 -9.09 -11.03
N LEU A 180 0.36 -8.17 -10.59
CA LEU A 180 1.76 -8.45 -10.26
C LEU A 180 1.97 -8.19 -8.76
N ASP A 181 2.24 -9.25 -8.01
CA ASP A 181 2.54 -9.20 -6.57
C ASP A 181 4.05 -9.41 -6.34
N ALA A 182 4.72 -8.35 -5.93
CA ALA A 182 6.12 -8.43 -5.53
C ALA A 182 6.23 -8.81 -4.05
N THR A 183 6.55 -10.05 -3.78
CA THR A 183 6.66 -10.61 -2.43
C THR A 183 7.57 -9.76 -1.54
N LYS A 184 7.00 -9.15 -0.48
CA LYS A 184 7.76 -8.30 0.46
C LYS A 184 8.62 -7.25 -0.25
N PHE A 185 8.03 -6.48 -1.17
CA PHE A 185 8.72 -5.52 -2.06
C PHE A 185 9.78 -4.68 -1.34
N ASP A 186 9.43 -4.03 -0.22
CA ASP A 186 10.34 -3.16 0.55
C ASP A 186 11.66 -3.89 0.95
N MET A 187 11.60 -5.17 1.25
CA MET A 187 12.76 -5.98 1.58
C MET A 187 13.66 -6.26 0.35
N HIS A 188 13.08 -6.32 -0.83
CA HIS A 188 13.79 -6.61 -2.08
C HIS A 188 14.40 -5.36 -2.74
N VAL A 189 14.08 -4.15 -2.23
CA VAL A 189 14.73 -2.92 -2.71
C VAL A 189 16.20 -2.95 -2.35
N SER A 190 17.04 -3.37 -3.28
CA SER A 190 18.50 -3.52 -3.12
C SER A 190 19.22 -2.18 -3.02
N VAL A 191 20.53 -2.21 -2.79
CA VAL A 191 21.38 -1.02 -2.88
C VAL A 191 21.32 -0.41 -4.28
N GLU A 192 21.40 -1.24 -5.30
CA GLU A 192 21.34 -0.84 -6.71
C GLU A 192 20.03 -0.17 -7.06
N ALA A 193 18.91 -0.70 -6.54
CA ALA A 193 17.58 -0.11 -6.74
C ALA A 193 17.45 1.26 -6.05
N LEU A 194 17.94 1.40 -4.81
CA LEU A 194 17.98 2.69 -4.10
C LEU A 194 18.86 3.71 -4.80
N GLU A 195 20.07 3.32 -5.20
CA GLU A 195 21.01 4.21 -5.89
C GLU A 195 20.48 4.64 -7.24
N TRP A 196 19.81 3.76 -7.98
CA TRP A 196 19.11 4.09 -9.22
C TRP A 196 18.02 5.13 -8.99
N GLU A 197 17.11 4.91 -8.02
CA GLU A 197 16.07 5.88 -7.65
C GLU A 197 16.67 7.23 -7.25
N HIS A 198 17.67 7.20 -6.37
CA HIS A 198 18.35 8.40 -5.87
C HIS A 198 19.05 9.17 -6.97
N SER A 199 19.55 8.49 -8.01
CA SER A 199 20.19 9.12 -9.16
C SER A 199 19.22 10.05 -9.91
N ILE A 200 17.93 9.70 -9.96
CA ILE A 200 16.89 10.52 -10.60
C ILE A 200 16.68 11.80 -9.81
N TYR A 201 16.55 11.72 -8.49
CA TYR A 201 16.39 12.90 -7.63
C TYR A 201 17.63 13.80 -7.66
N ASN A 202 18.83 13.21 -7.55
CA ASN A 202 20.09 13.96 -7.60
C ASN A 202 20.29 14.66 -8.94
N ARG A 203 19.84 14.08 -10.06
CA ARG A 203 19.90 14.71 -11.39
C ARG A 203 18.98 15.92 -11.46
N MET A 204 17.82 15.88 -10.82
CA MET A 204 16.89 17.01 -10.80
C MET A 204 17.39 18.19 -9.95
N TYR A 205 18.03 17.92 -8.82
CA TYR A 205 18.39 18.95 -7.85
C TYR A 205 19.86 19.34 -7.85
N ARG A 206 20.76 18.42 -8.22
CA ARG A 206 22.23 18.61 -8.17
C ARG A 206 22.71 19.14 -6.79
N SER A 207 22.12 18.62 -5.71
CA SER A 207 22.33 19.05 -4.33
C SER A 207 23.16 18.04 -3.55
N THR A 208 24.30 18.47 -3.00
CA THR A 208 25.16 17.66 -2.12
C THR A 208 24.46 17.30 -0.81
N GLU A 209 23.61 18.20 -0.29
CA GLU A 209 22.82 17.96 0.90
C GLU A 209 21.81 16.81 0.66
N LEU A 210 21.06 16.87 -0.45
CA LEU A 210 20.15 15.79 -0.82
C LEU A 210 20.90 14.47 -1.00
N ALA A 211 21.99 14.47 -1.73
CA ALA A 211 22.81 13.27 -1.96
C ALA A 211 23.28 12.65 -0.63
N THR A 212 23.69 13.46 0.34
CA THR A 212 24.07 13.02 1.67
C THR A 212 22.91 12.38 2.42
N MET A 213 21.73 13.01 2.42
CA MET A 213 20.54 12.44 3.07
C MET A 213 20.12 11.11 2.43
N LEU A 214 20.12 11.02 1.10
CA LEU A 214 19.78 9.81 0.38
C LEU A 214 20.79 8.67 0.64
N LYS A 215 22.07 8.98 0.77
CA LYS A 215 23.08 8.00 1.17
C LYS A 215 22.79 7.38 2.55
N TRP A 216 22.17 8.14 3.45
CA TRP A 216 21.75 7.62 4.75
C TRP A 216 20.60 6.59 4.65
N GLN A 217 19.84 6.59 3.56
CA GLN A 217 18.81 5.59 3.29
C GLN A 217 19.40 4.27 2.75
N VAL A 218 20.60 4.30 2.19
CA VAL A 218 21.31 3.09 1.75
C VAL A 218 21.93 2.33 2.93
N ASP A 219 22.58 3.05 3.87
CA ASP A 219 23.17 2.46 5.07
C ASP A 219 22.26 2.68 6.29
N ASN A 220 21.27 1.82 6.44
CA ASN A 220 20.27 1.95 7.48
C ASN A 220 20.80 1.52 8.86
N ARG A 221 20.55 2.37 9.87
CA ARG A 221 20.73 2.06 11.30
C ARG A 221 19.40 2.28 11.98
N GLY A 222 18.94 1.31 12.76
CA GLY A 222 17.63 1.37 13.40
C GLY A 222 17.66 0.96 14.86
N TYR A 223 16.64 1.46 15.56
CA TYR A 223 16.31 1.13 16.94
C TYR A 223 14.85 0.70 16.98
N GLY A 224 14.57 -0.28 17.79
CA GLY A 224 13.20 -0.68 18.13
C GLY A 224 13.04 -0.68 19.65
N TRP A 225 11.95 -0.12 20.14
CA TRP A 225 11.62 -0.02 21.56
C TRP A 225 10.26 -0.63 21.81
N CYS A 226 10.20 -1.55 22.78
CA CYS A 226 8.99 -2.16 23.29
C CYS A 226 8.97 -2.00 24.82
N LYS A 227 7.84 -2.32 25.47
CA LYS A 227 7.75 -2.23 26.94
C LYS A 227 8.71 -3.18 27.64
N ASP A 228 8.99 -4.31 27.03
CA ASP A 228 9.77 -5.43 27.54
C ASP A 228 11.22 -5.45 27.05
N GLY A 229 11.64 -4.47 26.22
CA GLY A 229 13.02 -4.42 25.75
C GLY A 229 13.27 -3.47 24.59
N HIS A 230 14.50 -3.53 24.08
CA HIS A 230 14.89 -2.77 22.90
C HIS A 230 15.89 -3.56 22.07
N LEU A 231 15.95 -3.23 20.78
CA LEU A 231 16.91 -3.80 19.84
C LEU A 231 17.57 -2.72 18.99
N ARG A 232 18.74 -3.06 18.45
CA ARG A 232 19.48 -2.24 17.49
C ARG A 232 19.82 -3.09 16.28
N TYR A 233 19.77 -2.49 15.09
CA TYR A 233 20.10 -3.20 13.87
C TYR A 233 20.77 -2.31 12.84
N LYS A 234 21.45 -2.95 11.91
CA LYS A 234 22.01 -2.32 10.70
C LYS A 234 21.62 -3.18 9.50
N VAL A 235 21.24 -2.53 8.42
CA VAL A 235 21.02 -3.20 7.14
C VAL A 235 21.40 -2.28 6.00
N ARG A 236 22.06 -2.81 4.99
CA ARG A 236 22.40 -2.09 3.78
C ARG A 236 21.36 -2.39 2.69
N GLY A 237 20.93 -1.35 1.98
CA GLY A 237 19.76 -1.45 1.12
C GLY A 237 18.46 -1.49 1.91
N ARG A 238 17.42 -2.00 1.31
CA ARG A 238 16.05 -2.12 1.82
C ARG A 238 15.31 -0.79 1.91
N ARG A 239 14.05 -0.81 1.50
CA ARG A 239 13.14 0.32 1.69
C ARG A 239 12.67 0.36 3.14
N ALA A 240 12.93 1.45 3.82
CA ALA A 240 12.30 1.69 5.12
C ALA A 240 10.85 2.12 4.92
N SER A 241 9.92 1.31 5.47
CA SER A 241 8.48 1.59 5.43
C SER A 241 8.14 2.77 6.35
N GLY A 242 8.29 4.00 5.88
CA GLY A 242 8.12 5.25 6.64
C GLY A 242 9.06 6.36 6.20
N ASP A 243 9.93 6.10 5.25
CA ASP A 243 10.69 7.15 4.56
C ASP A 243 9.77 8.10 3.80
N MET A 244 10.13 9.37 3.72
CA MET A 244 9.36 10.40 3.02
C MET A 244 9.14 10.05 1.54
N ASN A 245 10.11 9.41 0.91
CA ASN A 245 10.06 9.00 -0.49
C ASN A 245 9.57 7.55 -0.71
N THR A 246 9.11 6.81 0.31
CA THR A 246 8.65 5.41 0.14
C THR A 246 7.58 5.31 -0.95
N ALA A 247 6.56 6.15 -0.89
CA ALA A 247 5.45 6.11 -1.85
C ALA A 247 5.91 6.43 -3.28
N LEU A 248 6.70 7.49 -3.46
CA LEU A 248 7.25 7.89 -4.75
C LEU A 248 8.25 6.87 -5.29
N GLY A 249 9.19 6.42 -4.45
CA GLY A 249 10.25 5.50 -4.83
C GLY A 249 9.71 4.12 -5.23
N ASN A 250 8.75 3.57 -4.47
CA ASN A 250 8.15 2.29 -4.84
C ASN A 250 7.39 2.37 -6.17
N CYS A 251 6.60 3.44 -6.40
CA CYS A 251 5.97 3.66 -7.70
C CYS A 251 7.00 3.78 -8.83
N LEU A 252 8.07 4.54 -8.59
CA LEU A 252 9.10 4.79 -9.60
C LEU A 252 9.85 3.50 -9.99
N ILE A 253 10.30 2.73 -8.99
CA ILE A 253 11.00 1.46 -9.20
C ILE A 253 10.08 0.47 -9.91
N MET A 254 8.87 0.27 -9.40
CA MET A 254 7.96 -0.72 -9.96
C MET A 254 7.50 -0.37 -11.38
N CYS A 255 7.18 0.90 -11.67
CA CYS A 255 6.86 1.35 -13.02
C CYS A 255 8.03 1.18 -13.98
N ALA A 256 9.27 1.43 -13.53
CA ALA A 256 10.45 1.24 -14.36
C ALA A 256 10.71 -0.24 -14.69
N LEU A 257 10.56 -1.13 -13.69
CA LEU A 257 10.70 -2.57 -13.88
C LEU A 257 9.67 -3.09 -14.90
N VAL A 258 8.38 -2.79 -14.68
CA VAL A 258 7.30 -3.26 -15.56
C VAL A 258 7.44 -2.69 -16.98
N TYR A 259 7.80 -1.41 -17.10
CA TYR A 259 8.04 -0.78 -18.40
C TYR A 259 9.19 -1.45 -19.19
N SER A 260 10.32 -1.67 -18.50
CA SER A 260 11.50 -2.27 -19.14
C SER A 260 11.25 -3.72 -19.52
N TYR A 261 10.60 -4.50 -18.64
CA TYR A 261 10.20 -5.87 -18.95
C TYR A 261 9.29 -5.96 -20.15
N ALA A 262 8.20 -5.20 -20.17
CA ALA A 262 7.25 -5.20 -21.28
C ALA A 262 7.90 -4.76 -22.60
N LYS A 263 8.83 -3.79 -22.54
CA LYS A 263 9.59 -3.32 -23.69
C LYS A 263 10.55 -4.38 -24.23
N GLU A 264 11.28 -5.10 -23.39
CA GLU A 264 12.18 -6.19 -23.79
C GLU A 264 11.40 -7.34 -24.44
N ARG A 265 10.16 -7.59 -24.00
CA ARG A 265 9.26 -8.60 -24.59
C ARG A 265 8.48 -8.10 -25.80
N ASN A 266 8.60 -6.81 -26.14
CA ASN A 266 7.82 -6.15 -27.19
C ASN A 266 6.31 -6.32 -27.02
N VAL A 267 5.82 -6.21 -25.77
CA VAL A 267 4.41 -6.33 -25.41
C VAL A 267 3.83 -4.96 -25.07
N PRO A 268 2.87 -4.44 -25.85
CA PRO A 268 2.15 -3.22 -25.50
C PRO A 268 1.25 -3.45 -24.27
N ILE A 269 1.42 -2.62 -23.25
CA ILE A 269 0.67 -2.74 -22.00
C ILE A 269 0.03 -1.41 -21.57
N LYS A 270 -1.02 -1.51 -20.75
CA LYS A 270 -1.51 -0.42 -19.90
C LYS A 270 -1.30 -0.84 -18.44
N LEU A 271 -0.79 0.08 -17.62
CA LEU A 271 -0.43 -0.19 -16.23
C LEU A 271 -1.27 0.67 -15.27
N CYS A 272 -1.78 0.07 -14.19
CA CYS A 272 -2.19 0.76 -12.98
C CYS A 272 -1.23 0.39 -11.86
N ASN A 273 -0.66 1.39 -11.17
CA ASN A 273 0.33 1.20 -10.12
C ASN A 273 -0.01 1.99 -8.85
N ASN A 274 0.21 1.37 -7.70
CA ASN A 274 0.11 2.02 -6.39
C ASN A 274 1.25 1.59 -5.44
N GLY A 275 2.50 1.83 -5.85
CA GLY A 275 3.68 1.34 -5.14
C GLY A 275 4.07 -0.05 -5.62
N ASP A 276 4.02 -1.03 -4.75
CA ASP A 276 4.23 -2.45 -5.04
C ASP A 276 3.02 -3.11 -5.73
N ASP A 277 1.80 -2.64 -5.48
CA ASP A 277 0.61 -3.12 -6.17
C ASP A 277 0.61 -2.69 -7.65
N CYS A 278 0.52 -3.65 -8.55
CA CYS A 278 0.44 -3.44 -9.99
C CYS A 278 -0.64 -4.30 -10.66
N MET A 279 -1.35 -3.68 -11.60
CA MET A 279 -2.25 -4.37 -12.52
C MET A 279 -1.85 -4.01 -13.95
N VAL A 280 -1.46 -5.02 -14.73
CA VAL A 280 -1.10 -4.90 -16.14
C VAL A 280 -2.28 -5.35 -16.99
N MET A 281 -2.61 -4.60 -18.02
CA MET A 281 -3.64 -4.93 -19.01
C MET A 281 -3.01 -4.92 -20.40
N MET A 282 -3.39 -5.90 -21.22
CA MET A 282 -2.87 -6.05 -22.58
C MET A 282 -3.87 -6.79 -23.46
N GLU A 283 -3.63 -6.84 -24.78
CA GLU A 283 -4.31 -7.77 -25.65
C GLU A 283 -4.01 -9.22 -25.26
N ARG A 284 -5.02 -10.06 -25.26
CA ARG A 284 -4.93 -11.49 -24.89
C ARG A 284 -3.91 -12.27 -25.70
N THR A 285 -3.66 -11.86 -26.94
CA THR A 285 -2.65 -12.45 -27.82
C THR A 285 -1.22 -12.33 -27.28
N HIS A 286 -0.96 -11.32 -26.43
CA HIS A 286 0.36 -11.08 -25.82
C HIS A 286 0.53 -11.76 -24.45
N GLN A 287 -0.53 -12.38 -23.90
CA GLN A 287 -0.51 -12.94 -22.55
C GLN A 287 0.63 -13.93 -22.32
N LEU A 288 0.78 -14.92 -23.19
CA LEU A 288 1.82 -15.95 -23.05
C LEU A 288 3.22 -15.33 -23.14
N THR A 289 3.46 -14.46 -24.10
CA THR A 289 4.74 -13.74 -24.25
C THR A 289 5.08 -12.90 -23.03
N PHE A 290 4.07 -12.28 -22.41
CA PHE A 290 4.28 -11.48 -21.20
C PHE A 290 4.57 -12.34 -19.97
N MET A 291 3.94 -13.49 -19.84
CA MET A 291 4.10 -14.36 -18.66
C MET A 291 5.36 -15.24 -18.72
N ASP A 292 5.86 -15.52 -19.91
CA ASP A 292 7.03 -16.38 -20.11
C ASP A 292 8.30 -15.72 -19.55
N GLY A 293 8.96 -16.39 -18.59
CA GLY A 293 10.20 -15.91 -17.96
C GLY A 293 10.06 -14.63 -17.13
N LEU A 294 8.84 -14.29 -16.67
CA LEU A 294 8.60 -13.08 -15.88
C LEU A 294 9.27 -13.16 -14.51
N ASP A 295 9.13 -14.26 -13.83
CA ASP A 295 9.69 -14.49 -12.50
C ASP A 295 11.23 -14.49 -12.51
N GLU A 296 11.87 -15.13 -13.50
CA GLU A 296 13.32 -15.13 -13.69
C GLU A 296 13.85 -13.71 -13.95
N TRP A 297 13.19 -12.96 -14.85
CA TRP A 297 13.63 -11.60 -15.17
C TRP A 297 13.58 -10.68 -13.95
N PHE A 298 12.48 -10.77 -13.17
CA PHE A 298 12.35 -9.97 -11.95
C PHE A 298 13.30 -10.44 -10.84
N LEU A 299 13.59 -11.75 -10.78
CA LEU A 299 14.56 -12.30 -9.84
C LEU A 299 15.98 -11.76 -10.09
N GLU A 300 16.40 -11.66 -11.35
CA GLU A 300 17.68 -11.02 -11.74
C GLU A 300 17.73 -9.54 -11.36
N MET A 301 16.58 -8.86 -11.32
CA MET A 301 16.43 -7.48 -10.83
C MET A 301 16.34 -7.39 -9.30
N GLY A 302 16.45 -8.51 -8.59
CA GLY A 302 16.42 -8.61 -7.13
C GLY A 302 15.01 -8.72 -6.53
N PHE A 303 13.96 -8.94 -7.33
CA PHE A 303 12.58 -9.02 -6.86
C PHE A 303 11.98 -10.40 -7.11
N ARG A 304 11.33 -10.96 -6.09
CA ARG A 304 10.48 -12.16 -6.24
C ARG A 304 9.09 -11.72 -6.69
N MET A 305 8.85 -11.78 -8.00
CA MET A 305 7.58 -11.40 -8.61
C MET A 305 6.70 -12.64 -8.82
N VAL A 306 5.41 -12.48 -8.52
CA VAL A 306 4.39 -13.48 -8.81
C VAL A 306 3.35 -12.86 -9.73
N ALA A 307 3.18 -13.43 -10.92
CA ALA A 307 2.05 -13.10 -11.76
C ALA A 307 0.81 -13.81 -11.21
N GLU A 308 -0.22 -13.05 -10.90
CA GLU A 308 -1.51 -13.59 -10.49
C GLU A 308 -2.19 -14.27 -11.68
N LYS A 309 -3.22 -15.06 -11.37
CA LYS A 309 -4.01 -15.72 -12.41
C LYS A 309 -4.63 -14.70 -13.36
N PRO A 310 -4.40 -14.82 -14.69
CA PRO A 310 -5.00 -13.90 -15.66
C PRO A 310 -6.52 -13.86 -15.56
N VAL A 311 -7.10 -12.67 -15.71
CA VAL A 311 -8.54 -12.45 -15.69
C VAL A 311 -9.02 -11.87 -17.02
N TYR A 312 -10.22 -12.26 -17.43
CA TYR A 312 -10.80 -11.98 -18.74
C TYR A 312 -12.12 -11.19 -18.66
N ALA A 313 -12.49 -10.76 -17.48
CA ALA A 313 -13.63 -9.89 -17.24
C ALA A 313 -13.19 -8.71 -16.35
N LEU A 314 -13.71 -7.52 -16.65
CA LEU A 314 -13.38 -6.30 -15.93
C LEU A 314 -13.56 -6.46 -14.42
N GLU A 315 -14.70 -7.04 -14.00
CA GLU A 315 -15.08 -7.19 -12.60
C GLU A 315 -14.19 -8.17 -11.82
N GLN A 316 -13.39 -8.97 -12.51
CA GLN A 316 -12.45 -9.90 -11.89
C GLN A 316 -11.07 -9.28 -11.62
N ILE A 317 -10.79 -8.11 -12.18
CA ILE A 317 -9.55 -7.37 -11.88
C ILE A 317 -9.49 -7.10 -10.37
N GLU A 318 -8.44 -7.55 -9.71
CA GLU A 318 -8.16 -7.17 -8.33
C GLU A 318 -6.95 -6.22 -8.28
N PHE A 319 -7.16 -5.02 -7.76
CA PHE A 319 -6.13 -4.01 -7.62
C PHE A 319 -6.28 -3.28 -6.28
N CYS A 320 -5.22 -3.25 -5.48
CA CYS A 320 -5.24 -2.73 -4.11
C CYS A 320 -6.33 -3.39 -3.24
N GLN A 321 -6.57 -4.70 -3.40
CA GLN A 321 -7.63 -5.48 -2.73
C GLN A 321 -9.06 -4.99 -3.06
N MET A 322 -9.24 -4.33 -4.19
CA MET A 322 -10.53 -3.84 -4.68
C MET A 322 -10.80 -4.36 -6.09
N ARG A 323 -12.08 -4.48 -6.44
CA ARG A 323 -12.54 -4.86 -7.77
C ARG A 323 -13.46 -3.79 -8.36
N PRO A 324 -13.39 -3.53 -9.67
CA PRO A 324 -14.25 -2.56 -10.34
C PRO A 324 -15.68 -3.11 -10.47
N ILE A 325 -16.65 -2.34 -10.01
CA ILE A 325 -18.08 -2.64 -10.10
C ILE A 325 -18.76 -1.51 -10.85
N GLU A 326 -19.43 -1.87 -11.93
CA GLU A 326 -20.24 -0.93 -12.68
C GLU A 326 -21.54 -0.63 -11.93
N LEU A 327 -21.82 0.65 -11.80
CA LEU A 327 -23.02 1.21 -11.21
C LEU A 327 -23.90 1.79 -12.32
N PRO A 328 -25.21 2.03 -12.07
CA PRO A 328 -26.06 2.77 -12.97
C PRO A 328 -25.41 4.10 -13.41
N ASN A 329 -25.81 4.60 -14.58
CA ASN A 329 -25.30 5.85 -15.19
C ASN A 329 -23.83 5.80 -15.63
N GLY A 330 -23.31 4.61 -15.94
CA GLY A 330 -21.97 4.44 -16.48
C GLY A 330 -20.84 4.76 -15.48
N ARG A 331 -21.13 4.79 -14.19
CA ARG A 331 -20.10 4.94 -13.15
C ARG A 331 -19.43 3.58 -12.88
N CYS A 332 -18.14 3.62 -12.58
CA CYS A 332 -17.38 2.44 -12.16
C CYS A 332 -16.72 2.72 -10.81
N LEU A 333 -16.98 1.87 -9.83
CA LEU A 333 -16.53 2.02 -8.45
C LEU A 333 -15.57 0.90 -8.10
N MET A 334 -14.40 1.23 -7.56
CA MET A 334 -13.53 0.22 -6.94
C MET A 334 -14.09 -0.17 -5.58
N VAL A 335 -14.53 -1.41 -5.47
CA VAL A 335 -15.13 -1.97 -4.25
C VAL A 335 -14.15 -2.95 -3.61
N ARG A 336 -13.86 -2.73 -2.33
CA ARG A 336 -13.02 -3.65 -1.56
C ARG A 336 -13.65 -5.05 -1.55
N ASN A 337 -12.80 -6.07 -1.60
CA ASN A 337 -13.22 -7.47 -1.56
C ASN A 337 -14.28 -7.69 -0.48
N ILE A 338 -15.51 -8.05 -0.89
CA ILE A 338 -16.68 -8.16 0.00
C ILE A 338 -16.44 -9.16 1.13
N PRO A 339 -16.03 -10.43 0.87
CA PRO A 339 -15.72 -11.39 1.93
C PRO A 339 -14.67 -10.88 2.93
N THR A 340 -13.67 -10.15 2.46
CA THR A 340 -12.65 -9.55 3.33
C THR A 340 -13.23 -8.42 4.19
N SER A 341 -14.10 -7.59 3.65
CA SER A 341 -14.76 -6.51 4.40
C SER A 341 -15.67 -7.06 5.49
N LEU A 342 -16.50 -8.05 5.16
CA LEU A 342 -17.38 -8.70 6.13
C LEU A 342 -16.62 -9.33 7.31
N ARG A 343 -15.42 -9.85 7.08
CA ARG A 343 -14.59 -10.48 8.10
C ARG A 343 -13.76 -9.50 8.91
N LYS A 344 -13.14 -8.51 8.25
CA LYS A 344 -12.17 -7.62 8.91
C LYS A 344 -12.80 -6.42 9.57
N ASP A 345 -13.90 -5.91 9.03
CA ASP A 345 -14.46 -4.65 9.52
C ASP A 345 -15.36 -4.83 10.76
N THR A 346 -15.69 -6.07 11.10
CA THR A 346 -16.28 -6.45 12.40
C THR A 346 -15.27 -6.41 13.57
N LEU A 347 -13.96 -6.30 13.27
CA LEU A 347 -12.92 -6.33 14.29
C LEU A 347 -12.40 -4.92 14.58
N CYS A 348 -12.16 -4.60 15.86
CA CYS A 348 -11.37 -3.44 16.27
C CYS A 348 -9.93 -3.87 16.57
N THR A 349 -8.95 -2.99 16.34
CA THR A 349 -7.53 -3.26 16.63
C THR A 349 -7.19 -3.06 18.11
N VAL A 350 -8.09 -2.48 18.89
CA VAL A 350 -7.96 -2.26 20.33
C VAL A 350 -9.19 -2.81 21.03
N ASN A 351 -9.02 -3.24 22.28
CA ASN A 351 -10.15 -3.58 23.12
C ASN A 351 -10.90 -2.31 23.51
N ILE A 352 -12.23 -2.32 23.34
CA ILE A 352 -13.11 -1.21 23.72
C ILE A 352 -14.01 -1.71 24.83
N GLU A 353 -13.80 -1.23 26.06
CA GLU A 353 -14.52 -1.72 27.22
C GLU A 353 -15.89 -1.07 27.39
N ASP A 354 -16.01 0.23 27.12
CA ASP A 354 -17.25 0.96 27.30
C ASP A 354 -18.17 0.91 26.08
N MET A 355 -19.48 0.79 26.34
CA MET A 355 -20.51 0.67 25.30
C MET A 355 -20.63 1.93 24.42
N SER A 356 -20.38 3.12 24.97
CA SER A 356 -20.47 4.37 24.22
C SER A 356 -19.38 4.45 23.14
N SER A 357 -18.14 4.10 23.49
CA SER A 357 -17.03 4.03 22.55
C SER A 357 -17.24 2.93 21.49
N ARG A 358 -17.81 1.77 21.86
CA ARG A 358 -18.19 0.70 20.92
C ARG A 358 -19.21 1.20 19.90
N LYS A 359 -20.30 1.82 20.36
CA LYS A 359 -21.31 2.41 19.48
C LYS A 359 -20.71 3.49 18.57
N GLY A 360 -19.85 4.36 19.10
CA GLY A 360 -19.15 5.37 18.31
C GLY A 360 -18.26 4.76 17.24
N TRP A 361 -17.50 3.71 17.56
CA TRP A 361 -16.68 2.97 16.61
C TRP A 361 -17.52 2.30 15.53
N MET A 362 -18.60 1.61 15.90
CA MET A 362 -19.51 0.97 14.93
C MET A 362 -20.10 2.01 13.97
N THR A 363 -20.60 3.13 14.49
CA THR A 363 -21.12 4.22 13.65
C THR A 363 -20.04 4.74 12.67
N ALA A 364 -18.81 4.96 13.14
CA ALA A 364 -17.74 5.48 12.29
C ALA A 364 -17.35 4.49 11.19
N VAL A 365 -17.25 3.19 11.48
CA VAL A 365 -17.00 2.12 10.49
C VAL A 365 -18.15 2.06 9.49
N GLY A 366 -19.38 2.08 9.94
CA GLY A 366 -20.57 2.01 9.10
C GLY A 366 -20.69 3.20 8.14
N LEU A 367 -20.53 4.43 8.64
CA LEU A 367 -20.56 5.64 7.81
C LEU A 367 -19.43 5.63 6.76
N GLY A 368 -18.22 5.24 7.19
CA GLY A 368 -17.09 5.14 6.28
C GLY A 368 -17.30 4.08 5.18
N GLY A 369 -17.78 2.91 5.57
CA GLY A 369 -18.05 1.83 4.64
C GLY A 369 -19.19 2.14 3.67
N LEU A 370 -20.30 2.70 4.16
CA LEU A 370 -21.43 3.10 3.32
C LEU A 370 -21.02 4.17 2.28
N ALA A 371 -20.19 5.14 2.68
CA ALA A 371 -19.69 6.16 1.77
C ALA A 371 -18.90 5.59 0.58
N LEU A 372 -18.26 4.43 0.78
CA LEU A 372 -17.45 3.75 -0.24
C LEU A 372 -18.22 2.68 -1.03
N THR A 373 -19.45 2.34 -0.63
CA THR A 373 -20.18 1.19 -1.18
C THR A 373 -21.64 1.48 -1.51
N SER A 374 -22.02 2.76 -1.60
CA SER A 374 -23.38 3.16 -1.98
C SER A 374 -23.82 2.53 -3.30
N GLY A 375 -24.94 1.80 -3.30
CA GLY A 375 -25.50 1.09 -4.44
C GLY A 375 -24.88 -0.30 -4.70
N VAL A 376 -23.88 -0.72 -3.90
CA VAL A 376 -23.30 -2.06 -4.00
C VAL A 376 -24.06 -3.03 -3.10
N PRO A 377 -24.64 -4.11 -3.64
CA PRO A 377 -25.41 -5.08 -2.88
C PRO A 377 -24.59 -5.74 -1.77
N VAL A 378 -25.26 -6.24 -0.75
CA VAL A 378 -24.70 -6.92 0.42
C VAL A 378 -23.90 -5.97 1.32
N VAL A 379 -22.82 -5.41 0.81
CA VAL A 379 -21.85 -4.66 1.63
C VAL A 379 -22.42 -3.33 2.13
N GLN A 380 -23.29 -2.66 1.39
CA GLN A 380 -23.96 -1.46 1.91
C GLN A 380 -24.94 -1.78 3.04
N ASN A 381 -25.65 -2.92 2.99
CA ASN A 381 -26.55 -3.38 4.07
C ASN A 381 -25.74 -3.74 5.31
N PHE A 382 -24.62 -4.42 5.16
CA PHE A 382 -23.67 -4.68 6.22
C PHE A 382 -23.23 -3.39 6.94
N TYR A 383 -22.84 -2.35 6.23
CA TYR A 383 -22.45 -1.08 6.86
C TYR A 383 -23.64 -0.30 7.44
N ARG A 384 -24.85 -0.45 6.87
CA ARG A 384 -26.07 0.09 7.50
C ARG A 384 -26.38 -0.59 8.85
N ALA A 385 -26.15 -1.89 8.96
CA ALA A 385 -26.27 -2.60 10.25
C ALA A 385 -25.31 -1.98 11.30
N PHE A 386 -24.07 -1.67 10.92
CA PHE A 386 -23.13 -0.97 11.80
C PHE A 386 -23.64 0.40 12.26
N ILE A 387 -24.23 1.20 11.35
CA ILE A 387 -24.79 2.51 11.69
C ILE A 387 -25.98 2.32 12.64
N ARG A 388 -26.89 1.39 12.37
CA ARG A 388 -28.06 1.09 13.19
C ARG A 388 -27.66 0.68 14.61
N LEU A 389 -26.79 -0.29 14.74
CA LEU A 389 -26.31 -0.82 16.02
C LEU A 389 -25.43 0.16 16.79
N GLY A 390 -24.72 1.03 16.07
CA GLY A 390 -23.96 2.14 16.65
C GLY A 390 -24.79 3.34 17.11
N GLY A 391 -26.09 3.37 16.80
CA GLY A 391 -27.00 4.47 17.14
C GLY A 391 -26.86 5.71 16.27
N GLY A 392 -26.12 5.65 15.16
CA GLY A 392 -26.05 6.68 14.10
C GLY A 392 -25.33 7.98 14.47
N LYS A 393 -24.96 8.20 15.73
CA LYS A 393 -24.27 9.43 16.17
C LYS A 393 -22.75 9.32 16.00
N ARG A 394 -22.18 10.21 15.23
CA ARG A 394 -20.72 10.34 15.05
C ARG A 394 -20.07 10.87 16.33
N SER A 395 -18.97 10.29 16.76
CA SER A 395 -18.18 10.74 17.90
C SER A 395 -16.69 10.84 17.58
N LYS A 396 -15.99 11.78 18.25
CA LYS A 396 -14.52 11.93 18.10
C LYS A 396 -13.77 10.65 18.45
N ILE A 397 -14.22 9.94 19.50
CA ILE A 397 -13.62 8.68 19.96
C ILE A 397 -13.85 7.60 18.90
N GLY A 398 -15.08 7.46 18.39
CA GLY A 398 -15.40 6.51 17.33
C GLY A 398 -14.56 6.74 16.09
N ASP A 399 -14.42 7.97 15.62
CA ASP A 399 -13.57 8.35 14.49
C ASP A 399 -12.09 8.01 14.74
N GLN A 400 -11.59 8.22 15.95
CA GLN A 400 -10.21 7.88 16.32
C GLN A 400 -9.99 6.36 16.34
N LEU A 401 -10.90 5.58 16.87
CA LEU A 401 -10.85 4.11 16.90
C LEU A 401 -10.96 3.51 15.49
N ALA A 402 -11.79 4.10 14.62
CA ALA A 402 -11.98 3.66 13.25
C ALA A 402 -10.81 4.01 12.31
N ARG A 403 -9.90 4.91 12.68
CA ARG A 403 -8.77 5.33 11.82
C ARG A 403 -7.90 4.17 11.33
N ASN A 404 -7.78 3.12 12.13
CA ASN A 404 -7.01 1.93 11.77
C ASN A 404 -7.79 0.95 10.87
N SER A 405 -9.06 1.23 10.54
CA SER A 405 -9.85 0.39 9.63
C SER A 405 -9.49 0.54 8.15
N GLY A 406 -8.67 1.54 7.79
CA GLY A 406 -8.23 1.81 6.42
C GLY A 406 -9.27 2.52 5.55
N SER A 407 -10.56 2.25 5.75
CA SER A 407 -11.66 2.88 5.00
C SER A 407 -11.98 4.30 5.46
N HIS A 408 -11.68 4.64 6.70
CA HIS A 408 -12.03 5.91 7.33
C HIS A 408 -11.45 7.13 6.59
N LEU A 409 -10.19 7.06 6.15
CA LEU A 409 -9.53 8.16 5.43
C LEU A 409 -10.11 8.37 4.02
N LEU A 410 -10.53 7.30 3.36
CA LEU A 410 -11.13 7.35 2.02
C LEU A 410 -12.57 7.90 2.06
N ALA A 411 -13.26 7.67 3.17
CA ALA A 411 -14.66 8.06 3.37
C ALA A 411 -14.86 9.51 3.83
N TYR A 412 -13.81 10.18 4.28
CA TYR A 412 -13.92 11.52 4.89
C TYR A 412 -14.46 12.61 3.95
N GLN A 413 -14.43 12.34 2.64
CA GLN A 413 -14.88 13.27 1.58
C GLN A 413 -16.21 12.86 0.95
N SER A 414 -16.85 11.77 1.40
CA SER A 414 -18.04 11.22 0.77
C SER A 414 -19.16 11.04 1.81
N VAL A 415 -20.37 11.48 1.47
CA VAL A 415 -21.58 11.15 2.24
C VAL A 415 -22.19 9.94 1.57
N GLY A 416 -22.19 8.80 2.27
CA GLY A 416 -22.83 7.58 1.79
C GLY A 416 -24.35 7.66 1.93
N GLN A 417 -25.04 7.27 0.86
CA GLN A 417 -26.50 7.07 0.88
C GLN A 417 -26.81 5.63 0.48
N PHE A 418 -27.84 5.07 1.09
CA PHE A 418 -28.35 3.80 0.61
C PHE A 418 -29.02 4.00 -0.76
N VAL A 419 -28.65 3.17 -1.70
CA VAL A 419 -29.24 3.15 -3.05
C VAL A 419 -29.67 1.72 -3.33
N VAL A 420 -30.89 1.53 -3.82
CA VAL A 420 -31.37 0.20 -4.24
C VAL A 420 -30.45 -0.33 -5.35
N PRO A 421 -29.83 -1.48 -5.17
CA PRO A 421 -28.92 -2.03 -6.18
C PRO A 421 -29.68 -2.36 -7.48
N ALA A 422 -29.15 -1.91 -8.61
CA ALA A 422 -29.69 -2.30 -9.92
C ALA A 422 -29.28 -3.75 -10.26
N ASP A 423 -30.06 -4.44 -11.10
CA ASP A 423 -29.78 -5.82 -11.52
C ASP A 423 -28.43 -5.95 -12.22
N ALA A 424 -28.04 -4.96 -13.03
CA ALA A 424 -26.71 -4.91 -13.63
C ALA A 424 -25.59 -4.89 -12.59
N THR A 425 -25.78 -4.16 -11.47
CA THR A 425 -24.80 -4.12 -10.37
C THR A 425 -24.78 -5.45 -9.61
N ARG A 426 -25.91 -6.12 -9.44
CA ARG A 426 -25.98 -7.46 -8.86
C ARG A 426 -25.21 -8.48 -9.71
N LEU A 427 -25.37 -8.41 -11.03
CA LEU A 427 -24.62 -9.24 -11.96
C LEU A 427 -23.11 -8.93 -11.91
N ALA A 428 -22.71 -7.66 -11.81
CA ALA A 428 -21.31 -7.29 -11.67
C ALA A 428 -20.71 -7.87 -10.37
N VAL A 429 -21.42 -7.84 -9.25
CA VAL A 429 -21.01 -8.46 -7.98
C VAL A 429 -20.91 -9.99 -8.09
N PHE A 430 -21.82 -10.62 -8.82
CA PHE A 430 -21.73 -12.05 -9.11
C PHE A 430 -20.47 -12.41 -9.93
N LYS A 431 -20.21 -11.67 -11.00
CA LYS A 431 -18.99 -11.86 -11.81
C LYS A 431 -17.70 -11.62 -10.99
N ALA A 432 -17.72 -10.64 -10.08
CA ALA A 432 -16.58 -10.29 -9.27
C ALA A 432 -16.26 -11.33 -8.19
N TRP A 433 -17.26 -11.80 -7.45
CA TRP A 433 -17.04 -12.63 -6.24
C TRP A 433 -17.81 -13.96 -6.22
N GLY A 434 -18.59 -14.27 -7.25
CA GLY A 434 -19.37 -15.51 -7.32
C GLY A 434 -20.60 -15.51 -6.39
N ILE A 435 -21.01 -14.36 -5.84
CA ILE A 435 -22.19 -14.24 -4.97
C ILE A 435 -23.41 -14.05 -5.87
N SER A 436 -24.25 -15.08 -6.02
CA SER A 436 -25.42 -15.02 -6.89
C SER A 436 -26.47 -14.02 -6.40
N PRO A 437 -27.32 -13.44 -7.28
CA PRO A 437 -28.31 -12.42 -6.90
C PRO A 437 -29.26 -12.83 -5.78
N ASP A 438 -29.68 -14.09 -5.75
CA ASP A 438 -30.52 -14.67 -4.70
C ASP A 438 -29.80 -14.71 -3.35
N VAL A 439 -28.52 -15.12 -3.33
CA VAL A 439 -27.66 -15.09 -2.13
C VAL A 439 -27.41 -13.64 -1.68
N GLN A 440 -27.23 -12.70 -2.63
CA GLN A 440 -27.10 -11.28 -2.29
C GLN A 440 -28.33 -10.79 -1.54
N VAL A 441 -29.54 -11.06 -2.05
CA VAL A 441 -30.81 -10.65 -1.41
C VAL A 441 -30.98 -11.29 -0.03
N ALA A 442 -30.64 -12.56 0.11
CA ALA A 442 -30.69 -13.24 1.41
C ALA A 442 -29.72 -12.63 2.44
N LEU A 443 -28.49 -12.28 2.01
CA LEU A 443 -27.51 -11.61 2.86
C LEU A 443 -27.95 -10.17 3.25
N GLU A 444 -28.57 -9.46 2.33
CA GLU A 444 -29.12 -8.11 2.60
C GLU A 444 -30.21 -8.18 3.68
N ALA A 445 -31.16 -9.10 3.55
CA ALA A 445 -32.22 -9.34 4.55
C ALA A 445 -31.63 -9.73 5.90
N TYR A 446 -30.60 -10.59 5.92
CA TYR A 446 -29.89 -10.97 7.13
C TYR A 446 -29.26 -9.76 7.81
N TYR A 447 -28.54 -8.88 7.09
CA TYR A 447 -27.90 -7.70 7.68
C TYR A 447 -28.90 -6.62 8.14
N ASP A 448 -30.08 -6.55 7.57
CA ASP A 448 -31.11 -5.61 8.03
C ASP A 448 -31.66 -5.93 9.41
N THR A 449 -31.60 -7.22 9.83
CA THR A 449 -32.02 -7.70 11.14
C THR A 449 -30.87 -8.12 12.06
N PHE A 450 -29.63 -8.12 11.56
CA PHE A 450 -28.44 -8.62 12.22
C PHE A 450 -28.13 -7.88 13.54
N GLU A 451 -27.69 -8.64 14.54
CA GLU A 451 -27.11 -8.15 15.79
C GLU A 451 -25.70 -8.72 15.96
N PHE A 452 -24.80 -7.93 16.55
CA PHE A 452 -23.42 -8.38 16.78
C PHE A 452 -23.32 -9.15 18.09
N GLU A 453 -22.77 -10.35 18.03
CA GLU A 453 -22.22 -11.01 19.20
C GLU A 453 -20.83 -10.45 19.54
N GLU A 454 -20.55 -10.27 20.83
CA GLU A 454 -19.28 -9.77 21.29
C GLU A 454 -18.21 -10.86 21.23
N ALA A 455 -17.17 -10.64 20.42
CA ALA A 455 -15.97 -11.46 20.45
C ALA A 455 -14.73 -10.59 20.71
N LYS A 456 -13.85 -11.04 21.59
CA LYS A 456 -12.53 -10.43 21.81
C LYS A 456 -11.56 -10.90 20.71
N VAL A 457 -10.82 -9.97 20.13
CA VAL A 457 -9.72 -10.31 19.23
C VAL A 457 -8.55 -10.80 20.09
N SER A 458 -8.13 -12.03 19.88
CA SER A 458 -6.96 -12.60 20.55
C SER A 458 -5.67 -11.94 20.06
N ALA A 459 -4.77 -11.65 20.98
CA ALA A 459 -3.40 -11.27 20.65
C ALA A 459 -2.69 -12.43 19.94
N VAL A 460 -1.84 -12.11 18.96
CA VAL A 460 -1.05 -13.13 18.26
C VAL A 460 0.27 -13.31 18.94
N ASP A 461 0.50 -14.50 19.51
CA ASP A 461 1.80 -14.90 20.04
C ASP A 461 2.75 -15.28 18.89
N ARG A 462 3.88 -14.59 18.80
CA ARG A 462 4.93 -14.81 17.79
C ARG A 462 6.18 -15.48 18.33
N HIS A 463 6.21 -15.81 19.60
CA HIS A 463 7.40 -16.39 20.22
C HIS A 463 7.88 -17.67 19.53
N HIS A 464 6.95 -18.58 19.22
CA HIS A 464 7.27 -19.82 18.52
C HIS A 464 7.82 -19.57 17.11
N ASN A 465 7.25 -18.62 16.35
CA ASN A 465 7.73 -18.27 15.01
C ASN A 465 9.13 -17.69 15.03
N THR A 466 9.46 -16.86 16.02
CA THR A 466 10.79 -16.29 16.20
C THR A 466 11.81 -17.40 16.50
N ASN A 467 11.49 -18.35 17.36
CA ASN A 467 12.36 -19.49 17.69
C ASN A 467 12.64 -20.36 16.44
N ILE A 468 11.64 -20.62 15.61
CA ILE A 468 11.83 -21.37 14.36
C ILE A 468 12.77 -20.61 13.42
N LEU A 469 12.59 -19.29 13.29
CA LEU A 469 13.44 -18.45 12.44
C LEU A 469 14.88 -18.45 12.92
N LEU A 470 15.12 -18.24 14.21
CA LEU A 470 16.46 -18.26 14.81
C LEU A 470 17.14 -19.61 14.64
N ASN A 471 16.43 -20.72 14.84
CA ASN A 471 16.95 -22.06 14.61
C ASN A 471 17.31 -22.32 13.14
N ALA A 472 16.56 -21.78 12.20
CA ALA A 472 16.87 -21.90 10.77
C ALA A 472 18.14 -21.12 10.37
N LEU A 473 18.43 -20.01 11.07
CA LEU A 473 19.59 -19.17 10.81
C LEU A 473 20.87 -19.69 11.45
N SER A 474 20.77 -20.54 12.50
CA SER A 474 21.91 -21.14 13.20
C SER A 474 22.43 -22.41 12.53
N ARG A 475 21.78 -22.89 11.49
CA ARG A 475 22.18 -24.03 10.66
C ARG A 475 22.80 -23.56 9.35
#